data_e9712149ea96da28f0060a263d429704
#
_entry.id   e9712149ea96da28f0060a263d429704
#
_cell.length_a   1.000
_cell.length_b   1.000
_cell.length_c   1.000
_cell.angle_alpha   90.00
_cell.angle_beta   90.00
_cell.angle_gamma   90.00
#
_symmetry.space_group_name_H-M   'P 1'
#
loop_
_entity.id
_entity.type
_entity.pdbx_description
1 polymer ?
#
loop_
_entity_poly.entity_id
_entity_poly.type
_entity_poly.pdbx_seq_one_letter_code
_entity_poly.pdbx_strand_id
1 'polypeptide(L)'
;MCRLLGYATSGFNLSLNDVLGMHEVTDFRDLSEIHNDGWGVAFLSNPTELPFAAGEVRKPETGTKLYKSTLAARHDPIFRDFADDPARGGLWHLRLASSNLPLILENQQPFFANGLSF
;
A
#
# COMPACT_ATOMS: atom_id res chain seq x y z
N MET A 1 1.72 13.58 -10.38
CA MET A 1 1.65 12.23 -10.98
C MET A 1 2.02 11.23 -9.91
N CYS A 2 1.27 10.16 -9.79
CA CYS A 2 1.48 9.12 -8.78
C CYS A 2 2.29 7.94 -9.31
N ARG A 3 2.71 7.03 -8.44
CA ARG A 3 3.30 5.74 -8.81
C ARG A 3 2.43 4.62 -8.27
N LEU A 4 2.17 3.67 -9.11
CA LEU A 4 1.32 2.51 -8.83
C LEU A 4 2.08 1.24 -9.14
N LEU A 5 1.95 0.25 -8.26
CA LEU A 5 2.50 -1.08 -8.43
C LEU A 5 1.46 -2.10 -7.99
N GLY A 6 1.22 -3.10 -8.81
CA GLY A 6 0.28 -4.17 -8.48
C GLY A 6 0.85 -5.54 -8.80
N TYR A 7 0.43 -6.55 -8.03
CA TYR A 7 0.70 -7.95 -8.31
C TYR A 7 -0.49 -8.83 -7.91
N ALA A 8 -0.56 -9.99 -8.52
CA ALA A 8 -1.52 -11.02 -8.17
C ALA A 8 -0.88 -12.41 -8.31
N THR A 9 -1.28 -13.34 -7.47
CA THR A 9 -0.81 -14.72 -7.49
C THR A 9 -1.93 -15.67 -7.90
N SER A 10 -1.57 -16.89 -8.30
CA SER A 10 -2.52 -17.93 -8.69
C SER A 10 -2.95 -18.81 -7.51
N GLY A 11 -3.25 -18.23 -6.36
CA GLY A 11 -3.85 -18.95 -5.22
C GLY A 11 -2.92 -19.23 -4.04
N PHE A 12 -1.70 -18.68 -4.03
CA PHE A 12 -0.78 -18.76 -2.89
C PHE A 12 -0.35 -17.36 -2.44
N ASN A 13 0.15 -17.26 -1.21
CA ASN A 13 0.54 -16.00 -0.62
C ASN A 13 2.03 -15.71 -0.89
N LEU A 14 2.31 -14.55 -1.48
CA LEU A 14 3.65 -14.01 -1.66
C LEU A 14 3.70 -12.56 -1.13
N SER A 15 4.80 -12.20 -0.53
CA SER A 15 5.07 -10.80 -0.18
C SER A 15 5.53 -10.01 -1.41
N LEU A 16 5.51 -8.69 -1.31
CA LEU A 16 6.08 -7.84 -2.35
C LEU A 16 7.58 -8.14 -2.53
N ASN A 17 8.30 -8.39 -1.43
CA ASN A 17 9.71 -8.77 -1.48
C ASN A 17 9.93 -10.12 -2.18
N ASP A 18 9.02 -11.09 -2.02
CA ASP A 18 9.09 -12.37 -2.74
C ASP A 18 8.90 -12.19 -4.25
N VAL A 19 8.00 -11.28 -4.65
CA VAL A 19 7.65 -11.07 -6.06
C VAL A 19 8.72 -10.28 -6.80
N LEU A 20 9.25 -9.21 -6.21
CA LEU A 20 10.16 -8.28 -6.87
C LEU A 20 11.61 -8.39 -6.40
N GLY A 21 11.85 -8.86 -5.18
CA GLY A 21 13.13 -8.75 -4.50
C GLY A 21 13.30 -7.45 -3.73
N MET A 22 14.10 -7.49 -2.67
CA MET A 22 14.27 -6.37 -1.74
C MET A 22 14.87 -5.12 -2.40
N HIS A 23 15.72 -5.30 -3.40
CA HIS A 23 16.32 -4.18 -4.13
C HIS A 23 15.26 -3.37 -4.89
N GLU A 24 14.44 -4.04 -5.68
CA GLU A 24 13.39 -3.40 -6.48
C GLU A 24 12.31 -2.77 -5.59
N VAL A 25 11.98 -3.40 -4.47
CA VAL A 25 11.04 -2.85 -3.49
C VAL A 25 11.60 -1.58 -2.84
N THR A 26 12.90 -1.57 -2.53
CA THR A 26 13.58 -0.37 -2.00
C THR A 26 13.59 0.75 -3.04
N ASP A 27 13.88 0.45 -4.29
CA ASP A 27 13.84 1.44 -5.38
C ASP A 27 12.43 2.02 -5.54
N PHE A 28 11.39 1.19 -5.52
CA PHE A 28 10.00 1.67 -5.55
C PHE A 28 9.70 2.59 -4.35
N ARG A 29 10.04 2.16 -3.13
CA ARG A 29 9.85 2.98 -1.93
C ARG A 29 10.56 4.34 -2.05
N ASP A 30 11.78 4.35 -2.59
CA ASP A 30 12.60 5.55 -2.67
C ASP A 30 12.10 6.55 -3.74
N LEU A 31 11.23 6.12 -4.66
CA LEU A 31 10.47 7.05 -5.51
C LEU A 31 9.60 8.01 -4.67
N SER A 32 9.33 7.69 -3.40
CA SER A 32 8.65 8.59 -2.47
C SER A 32 9.50 9.80 -2.05
N GLU A 33 10.74 9.91 -2.51
CA GLU A 33 11.49 11.16 -2.45
C GLU A 33 10.81 12.27 -3.25
N ILE A 34 10.26 11.93 -4.41
CA ILE A 34 9.50 12.83 -5.28
C ILE A 34 8.01 12.72 -4.99
N HIS A 35 7.48 11.49 -4.89
CA HIS A 35 6.06 11.20 -4.61
C HIS A 35 5.82 11.13 -3.09
N ASN A 36 5.97 12.27 -2.42
CA ASN A 36 6.13 12.35 -0.97
C ASN A 36 4.87 12.78 -0.21
N ASP A 37 3.73 12.86 -0.87
CA ASP A 37 2.46 13.33 -0.29
C ASP A 37 1.64 12.20 0.34
N GLY A 38 2.26 11.06 0.55
CA GLY A 38 1.66 9.91 1.20
C GLY A 38 1.80 8.62 0.39
N TRP A 39 1.36 7.53 0.97
CA TRP A 39 1.33 6.22 0.33
C TRP A 39 0.18 5.38 0.86
N GLY A 40 -0.09 4.29 0.18
CA GLY A 40 -1.09 3.32 0.63
C GLY A 40 -0.90 1.97 -0.02
N VAL A 41 -1.51 0.97 0.58
CA VAL A 41 -1.53 -0.39 0.07
C VAL A 41 -2.87 -1.06 0.33
N ALA A 42 -3.33 -1.83 -0.64
CA ALA A 42 -4.46 -2.74 -0.48
C ALA A 42 -3.98 -4.16 -0.75
N PHE A 43 -4.28 -5.09 0.15
CA PHE A 43 -3.96 -6.51 -0.01
C PHE A 43 -5.20 -7.35 -0.17
N LEU A 44 -5.14 -8.29 -1.08
CA LEU A 44 -6.03 -9.44 -1.10
C LEU A 44 -5.39 -10.53 -0.23
N SER A 45 -5.83 -10.65 1.03
CA SER A 45 -5.29 -11.61 1.98
C SER A 45 -6.40 -12.25 2.82
N ASN A 46 -6.08 -13.38 3.43
CA ASN A 46 -6.91 -13.87 4.53
C ASN A 46 -6.84 -12.85 5.68
N PRO A 47 -7.92 -12.68 6.46
CA PRO A 47 -7.95 -11.71 7.54
C PRO A 47 -7.04 -12.16 8.69
N THR A 48 -5.76 -11.87 8.58
CA THR A 48 -4.83 -11.87 9.70
C THR A 48 -4.81 -10.46 10.29
N GLU A 49 -4.86 -10.38 11.59
CA GLU A 49 -4.80 -9.09 12.27
C GLU A 49 -3.37 -8.55 12.19
N LEU A 50 -3.19 -7.46 11.45
CA LEU A 50 -1.95 -6.70 11.52
C LEU A 50 -2.06 -5.72 12.69
N PRO A 51 -1.06 -5.61 13.56
CA PRO A 51 -1.01 -4.57 14.57
C PRO A 51 -0.72 -3.23 13.88
N PHE A 52 -1.53 -2.23 14.17
CA PHE A 52 -1.40 -0.89 13.59
C PHE A 52 -1.04 0.14 14.63
N ALA A 53 0.02 0.86 14.38
CA ALA A 53 0.44 1.93 15.27
C ALA A 53 0.11 3.34 14.73
N ALA A 54 0.00 3.53 13.40
CA ALA A 54 -0.26 4.84 12.81
C ALA A 54 -0.85 4.69 11.40
N GLY A 55 -1.95 5.39 11.14
CA GLY A 55 -2.65 5.36 9.85
C GLY A 55 -4.01 4.67 9.93
N GLU A 56 -4.85 4.94 8.96
CA GLU A 56 -6.15 4.31 8.88
C GLU A 56 -6.02 2.91 8.29
N VAL A 57 -6.52 1.91 9.01
CA VAL A 57 -6.66 0.55 8.51
C VAL A 57 -8.12 0.17 8.48
N ARG A 58 -8.58 -0.24 7.33
CA ARG A 58 -9.91 -0.78 7.15
C ARG A 58 -9.81 -2.26 6.81
N LYS A 59 -10.61 -3.08 7.49
CA LYS A 59 -10.82 -4.49 7.16
C LYS A 59 -12.18 -4.60 6.48
N PRO A 60 -12.24 -4.59 5.14
CA PRO A 60 -13.49 -4.88 4.45
C PRO A 60 -13.88 -6.34 4.68
N GLU A 61 -15.17 -6.64 4.70
CA GLU A 61 -15.72 -7.97 4.92
C GLU A 61 -15.25 -9.04 3.92
N THR A 62 -14.59 -8.63 2.85
CA THR A 62 -14.16 -9.47 1.72
C THR A 62 -12.70 -9.96 1.80
N GLY A 63 -12.01 -9.81 2.92
CA GLY A 63 -10.62 -10.25 3.07
C GLY A 63 -9.58 -9.32 2.43
N THR A 64 -9.94 -8.08 2.11
CA THR A 64 -9.01 -7.04 1.68
C THR A 64 -8.55 -6.22 2.87
N LYS A 65 -7.26 -6.01 3.00
CA LYS A 65 -6.67 -5.10 3.98
C LYS A 65 -6.24 -3.81 3.30
N LEU A 66 -6.49 -2.70 3.95
CA LEU A 66 -6.17 -1.38 3.43
C LEU A 66 -5.38 -0.59 4.48
N TYR A 67 -4.23 -0.06 4.08
CA TYR A 67 -3.46 0.89 4.85
C TYR A 67 -3.18 2.15 4.04
N LYS A 68 -3.28 3.29 4.69
CA LYS A 68 -2.97 4.60 4.10
C LYS A 68 -2.21 5.46 5.10
N SER A 69 -1.29 6.26 4.59
CA SER A 69 -0.55 7.23 5.37
C SER A 69 -0.31 8.51 4.57
N THR A 70 -0.30 9.64 5.24
CA THR A 70 0.12 10.92 4.66
C THR A 70 1.63 11.12 4.69
N LEU A 71 2.36 10.23 5.35
CA LEU A 71 3.82 10.22 5.32
C LEU A 71 4.32 9.70 3.97
N ALA A 72 5.49 10.18 3.54
CA ALA A 72 6.20 9.54 2.45
C ALA A 72 6.60 8.11 2.82
N ALA A 73 6.50 7.17 1.89
CA ALA A 73 6.79 5.76 2.16
C ALA A 73 8.19 5.53 2.76
N ARG A 74 9.18 6.30 2.33
CA ARG A 74 10.56 6.21 2.84
C ARG A 74 10.71 6.60 4.31
N HIS A 75 9.77 7.39 4.83
CA HIS A 75 9.74 7.85 6.22
C HIS A 75 8.79 7.05 7.11
N ASP A 76 8.03 6.13 6.53
CA ASP A 76 7.10 5.28 7.27
C ASP A 76 7.71 3.88 7.45
N PRO A 77 8.10 3.50 8.69
CA PRO A 77 8.69 2.19 8.95
C PRO A 77 7.75 1.03 8.65
N ILE A 78 6.43 1.26 8.67
CA ILE A 78 5.42 0.24 8.38
C ILE A 78 5.45 -0.20 6.90
N PHE A 79 5.99 0.61 5.99
CA PHE A 79 6.15 0.20 4.59
C PHE A 79 6.91 -1.13 4.46
N ARG A 80 7.99 -1.32 5.22
CA ARG A 80 8.80 -2.54 5.16
C ARG A 80 8.05 -3.74 5.73
N ASP A 81 7.26 -3.54 6.77
CA ASP A 81 6.45 -4.60 7.36
C ASP A 81 5.41 -5.11 6.35
N PHE A 82 4.75 -4.19 5.64
CA PHE A 82 3.83 -4.56 4.57
C PHE A 82 4.52 -5.21 3.38
N ALA A 83 5.73 -4.79 3.04
CA ALA A 83 6.49 -5.40 1.94
C ALA A 83 6.89 -6.86 2.23
N ASP A 84 6.95 -7.26 3.49
CA ASP A 84 7.19 -8.64 3.93
C ASP A 84 5.90 -9.43 4.19
N ASP A 85 4.73 -8.79 4.18
CA ASP A 85 3.46 -9.43 4.50
C ASP A 85 2.94 -10.24 3.29
N PRO A 86 2.78 -11.58 3.43
CA PRO A 86 2.32 -12.41 2.32
C PRO A 86 0.84 -12.17 2.02
N ALA A 87 0.53 -12.04 0.74
CA ALA A 87 -0.83 -11.86 0.25
C ALA A 87 -1.01 -12.51 -1.13
N ARG A 88 -2.25 -12.75 -1.52
CA ARG A 88 -2.58 -13.25 -2.87
C ARG A 88 -2.53 -12.17 -3.95
N GLY A 89 -2.45 -10.94 -3.54
CA GLY A 89 -2.29 -9.80 -4.42
C GLY A 89 -2.12 -8.52 -3.63
N GLY A 90 -1.56 -7.51 -4.25
CA GLY A 90 -1.36 -6.21 -3.64
C GLY A 90 -1.41 -5.08 -4.65
N LEU A 91 -1.92 -3.95 -4.20
CA LEU A 91 -1.95 -2.70 -4.96
C LEU A 91 -1.29 -1.61 -4.09
N TRP A 92 -0.16 -1.11 -4.54
CA TRP A 92 0.67 -0.14 -3.84
C TRP A 92 0.65 1.20 -4.57
N HIS A 93 0.57 2.28 -3.82
CA HIS A 93 0.45 3.62 -4.37
C HIS A 93 1.36 4.60 -3.62
N LEU A 94 2.16 5.36 -4.38
CA LEU A 94 2.90 6.52 -3.88
C LEU A 94 2.26 7.78 -4.47
N ARG A 95 1.89 8.71 -3.60
CA ARG A 95 1.16 9.91 -4.00
C ARG A 95 2.08 11.10 -4.24
N LEU A 96 1.79 11.78 -5.35
CA LEU A 96 2.15 13.18 -5.56
C LEU A 96 0.86 13.93 -5.83
N ALA A 97 0.43 14.72 -4.87
CA ALA A 97 -0.83 15.43 -4.94
C ALA A 97 -0.83 16.49 -6.06
N SER A 98 -1.95 16.60 -6.74
CA SER A 98 -2.17 17.74 -7.61
C SER A 98 -2.32 19.01 -6.78
N SER A 99 -1.90 20.14 -7.32
CA SER A 99 -2.12 21.46 -6.69
C SER A 99 -3.61 21.61 -6.36
N ASN A 100 -3.93 22.04 -5.14
CA ASN A 100 -5.26 22.25 -4.60
C ASN A 100 -5.99 21.01 -4.03
N LEU A 101 -5.37 19.81 -3.98
CA LEU A 101 -5.94 18.68 -3.27
C LEU A 101 -5.37 18.60 -1.85
N PRO A 102 -6.22 18.52 -0.81
CA PRO A 102 -5.75 18.36 0.57
C PRO A 102 -4.94 17.07 0.78
N LEU A 103 -3.92 17.17 1.62
CA LEU A 103 -3.11 16.02 2.04
C LEU A 103 -3.78 15.32 3.24
N ILE A 104 -4.89 14.66 2.97
CA ILE A 104 -5.69 13.92 3.96
C ILE A 104 -5.83 12.46 3.56
N LEU A 105 -6.10 11.59 4.52
CA LEU A 105 -6.20 10.14 4.28
C LEU A 105 -7.31 9.77 3.30
N GLU A 106 -8.42 10.51 3.29
CA GLU A 106 -9.55 10.29 2.39
C GLU A 106 -9.16 10.45 0.92
N ASN A 107 -8.14 11.23 0.63
CA ASN A 107 -7.62 11.45 -0.73
C ASN A 107 -6.47 10.51 -1.09
N GLN A 108 -6.06 9.62 -0.19
CA GLN A 108 -5.01 8.63 -0.45
C GLN A 108 -5.59 7.41 -1.16
N GLN A 109 -4.88 6.93 -2.17
CA GLN A 109 -5.15 5.63 -2.78
C GLN A 109 -4.35 4.52 -2.03
N PRO A 110 -4.73 3.25 -2.13
CA PRO A 110 -5.88 2.74 -2.88
C PRO A 110 -7.23 3.10 -2.24
N PHE A 111 -8.24 3.22 -3.08
CA PHE A 111 -9.63 3.29 -2.64
C PHE A 111 -10.24 1.89 -2.65
N PHE A 112 -11.27 1.70 -1.85
CA PHE A 112 -12.00 0.43 -1.79
C PHE A 112 -13.50 0.68 -1.87
N ALA A 113 -14.16 0.00 -2.81
CA ALA A 113 -15.61 0.00 -2.92
C ALA A 113 -16.11 -1.28 -3.61
N ASN A 114 -17.21 -1.82 -3.15
CA ASN A 114 -17.90 -2.97 -3.77
C ASN A 114 -16.98 -4.19 -4.00
N GLY A 115 -16.06 -4.47 -3.08
CA GLY A 115 -15.13 -5.59 -3.20
C GLY A 115 -13.92 -5.33 -4.11
N LEU A 116 -13.75 -4.12 -4.62
CA LEU A 116 -12.66 -3.73 -5.51
C LEU A 116 -11.75 -2.71 -4.85
N SER A 117 -10.44 -2.83 -5.10
CA SER A 117 -9.44 -1.82 -4.75
C SER A 117 -8.93 -1.13 -6.02
N PHE A 118 -8.75 0.20 -5.98
CA PHE A 118 -8.29 1.01 -7.11
C PHE A 118 -7.58 2.29 -6.66
#